data_52def7ee2580abcfa4f034b42c7c0dc9
#
_entry.id   52def7ee2580abcfa4f034b42c7c0dc9
#
_cell.length_a   1.000
_cell.length_b   1.000
_cell.length_c   1.000
_cell.angle_alpha   90.00
_cell.angle_beta   90.00
_cell.angle_gamma   90.00
#
_symmetry.space_group_name_H-M   'P 1'
#
loop_
_entity.id
_entity.type
_entity.pdbx_description
1 polymer ?
#
loop_
_entity_poly.entity_id
_entity_poly.type
_entity_poly.pdbx_seq_one_letter_code
_entity_poly.pdbx_strand_id
1 'polypeptide(L)'
;LEKYSELIDGMILSGAPCYNSAAPSGKVIVKVLSAFKGKKGHSKLLDDMVTGAFNKVVENPETPSDWISYNKDNVQAFVNDEWCGVPFTIQGYGDLLDLVIQMHKPENYHVVKPDLPVYFMAGEDDPCTGGKKGLEDSISVLRKAGYTNIDQKIYPEMRHEILNEKGNEKVYADTLNWIIEHV
;
A
#
# COMPACT_ATOMS: atom_id res chain seq x y z
N LEU A 1 13.42 -4.69 -3.32
CA LEU A 1 14.05 -5.54 -2.28
C LEU A 1 14.17 -7.01 -2.67
N GLU A 2 13.18 -7.59 -3.36
CA GLU A 2 13.22 -9.02 -3.70
C GLU A 2 14.42 -9.41 -4.57
N LYS A 3 14.86 -8.55 -5.51
CA LYS A 3 15.83 -8.91 -6.55
C LYS A 3 17.01 -7.98 -6.70
N TYR A 4 16.90 -6.73 -6.25
CA TYR A 4 17.83 -5.65 -6.61
C TYR A 4 18.22 -4.78 -5.41
N SER A 5 18.24 -5.37 -4.20
CA SER A 5 18.61 -4.64 -2.99
C SER A 5 20.04 -4.10 -3.02
N GLU A 6 20.93 -4.69 -3.82
CA GLU A 6 22.29 -4.24 -4.03
C GLU A 6 22.42 -2.91 -4.80
N LEU A 7 21.36 -2.53 -5.53
CA LEU A 7 21.38 -1.34 -6.40
C LEU A 7 20.86 -0.07 -5.73
N ILE A 8 20.42 -0.16 -4.46
CA ILE A 8 19.85 0.96 -3.73
C ILE A 8 20.58 1.18 -2.40
N ASP A 9 20.55 2.40 -1.88
CA ASP A 9 21.19 2.79 -0.63
C ASP A 9 20.21 2.87 0.54
N GLY A 10 18.92 2.95 0.27
CA GLY A 10 17.85 2.88 1.24
C GLY A 10 16.50 2.72 0.58
N MET A 11 15.47 2.40 1.35
CA MET A 11 14.09 2.25 0.86
C MET A 11 13.10 2.89 1.81
N ILE A 12 12.21 3.72 1.26
CA ILE A 12 11.11 4.33 1.99
C ILE A 12 9.80 3.79 1.43
N LEU A 13 8.93 3.31 2.33
CA LEU A 13 7.60 2.79 2.00
C LEU A 13 6.54 3.66 2.68
N SER A 14 5.72 4.31 1.88
CA SER A 14 4.56 5.07 2.35
C SER A 14 3.29 4.28 2.04
N GLY A 15 2.46 4.01 3.05
CA GLY A 15 1.18 3.32 2.85
C GLY A 15 1.32 1.89 2.33
N ALA A 16 2.36 1.14 2.74
CA ALA A 16 2.59 -0.22 2.27
C ALA A 16 1.39 -1.13 2.57
N PRO A 17 0.84 -1.85 1.56
CA PRO A 17 -0.34 -2.67 1.77
C PRO A 17 -0.05 -3.86 2.69
N CYS A 18 -0.97 -4.12 3.63
CA CYS A 18 -0.90 -5.29 4.48
C CYS A 18 -1.33 -6.57 3.74
N TYR A 19 -0.96 -7.73 4.28
CA TYR A 19 -1.46 -9.00 3.77
C TYR A 19 -2.96 -9.15 3.99
N ASN A 20 -3.65 -9.52 2.92
CA ASN A 20 -5.06 -9.86 2.98
C ASN A 20 -5.24 -11.35 2.71
N SER A 21 -5.72 -12.10 3.71
CA SER A 21 -5.95 -13.54 3.61
C SER A 21 -7.01 -13.92 2.55
N ALA A 22 -7.84 -12.98 2.11
CA ALA A 22 -8.79 -13.18 1.02
C ALA A 22 -8.15 -13.06 -0.39
N ALA A 23 -6.91 -12.59 -0.50
CA ALA A 23 -6.26 -12.40 -1.80
C ALA A 23 -6.19 -13.68 -2.66
N PRO A 24 -5.89 -14.88 -2.14
CA PRO A 24 -5.92 -16.11 -2.93
C PRO A 24 -7.32 -16.42 -3.49
N SER A 25 -8.38 -16.20 -2.70
CA SER A 25 -9.76 -16.37 -3.16
C SER A 25 -10.15 -15.35 -4.22
N GLY A 26 -9.68 -14.09 -4.08
CA GLY A 26 -9.83 -13.05 -5.08
C GLY A 26 -9.25 -13.45 -6.44
N LYS A 27 -8.10 -14.12 -6.47
CA LYS A 27 -7.51 -14.65 -7.71
C LYS A 27 -8.39 -15.68 -8.42
N VAL A 28 -9.10 -16.51 -7.68
CA VAL A 28 -10.06 -17.45 -8.28
C VAL A 28 -11.18 -16.69 -8.98
N ILE A 29 -11.70 -15.62 -8.34
CA ILE A 29 -12.74 -14.75 -8.93
C ILE A 29 -12.20 -14.07 -10.20
N VAL A 30 -10.97 -13.53 -10.16
CA VAL A 30 -10.30 -12.95 -11.34
C VAL A 30 -10.22 -13.95 -12.49
N LYS A 31 -9.82 -15.19 -12.23
CA LYS A 31 -9.72 -16.25 -13.25
C LYS A 31 -11.09 -16.54 -13.89
N VAL A 32 -12.13 -16.65 -13.09
CA VAL A 32 -13.49 -16.89 -13.58
C VAL A 32 -13.98 -15.72 -14.43
N LEU A 33 -13.87 -14.50 -13.91
CA LEU A 33 -14.32 -13.30 -14.64
C LEU A 33 -13.52 -13.07 -15.93
N SER A 34 -12.22 -13.38 -15.94
CA SER A 34 -11.38 -13.31 -17.14
C SER A 34 -11.86 -14.24 -18.25
N ALA A 35 -12.37 -15.42 -17.88
CA ALA A 35 -12.90 -16.38 -18.85
C ALA A 35 -14.20 -15.87 -19.54
N PHE A 36 -15.04 -15.10 -18.80
CA PHE A 36 -16.31 -14.60 -19.34
C PHE A 36 -16.22 -13.20 -19.96
N LYS A 37 -15.41 -12.30 -19.38
CA LYS A 37 -15.32 -10.88 -19.79
C LYS A 37 -14.01 -10.52 -20.47
N GLY A 38 -13.06 -11.45 -20.53
CA GLY A 38 -11.71 -11.20 -21.00
C GLY A 38 -10.84 -10.46 -19.96
N LYS A 39 -9.51 -10.56 -20.13
CA LYS A 39 -8.51 -9.97 -19.22
C LYS A 39 -8.58 -8.44 -19.15
N LYS A 40 -8.91 -7.79 -20.27
CA LYS A 40 -9.02 -6.32 -20.39
C LYS A 40 -10.40 -5.77 -19.97
N GLY A 41 -11.35 -6.66 -19.66
CA GLY A 41 -12.67 -6.25 -19.16
C GLY A 41 -12.58 -5.62 -17.77
N HIS A 42 -13.67 -4.97 -17.35
CA HIS A 42 -13.81 -4.36 -16.02
C HIS A 42 -14.86 -5.08 -15.20
N SER A 43 -14.70 -5.05 -13.88
CA SER A 43 -15.61 -5.70 -12.94
C SER A 43 -15.80 -4.86 -11.68
N LYS A 44 -17.00 -4.30 -11.54
CA LYS A 44 -17.37 -3.58 -10.30
C LYS A 44 -17.24 -4.45 -9.05
N LEU A 45 -17.51 -5.77 -9.18
CA LEU A 45 -17.33 -6.69 -8.06
C LEU A 45 -15.87 -6.70 -7.55
N LEU A 46 -14.88 -6.76 -8.45
CA LEU A 46 -13.47 -6.72 -8.07
C LEU A 46 -13.08 -5.35 -7.52
N ASP A 47 -13.57 -4.29 -8.11
CA ASP A 47 -13.36 -2.94 -7.63
C ASP A 47 -13.88 -2.77 -6.19
N ASP A 48 -15.14 -3.13 -5.94
CA ASP A 48 -15.76 -3.06 -4.61
C ASP A 48 -15.06 -3.96 -3.57
N MET A 49 -14.45 -5.08 -3.99
CA MET A 49 -13.75 -6.02 -3.11
C MET A 49 -12.33 -5.59 -2.77
N VAL A 50 -11.65 -4.90 -3.65
CA VAL A 50 -10.23 -4.53 -3.50
C VAL A 50 -10.13 -3.07 -3.05
N THR A 51 -10.36 -2.13 -3.94
CA THR A 51 -10.21 -0.70 -3.64
C THR A 51 -11.41 -0.12 -2.90
N GLY A 52 -12.63 -0.49 -3.29
CA GLY A 52 -13.86 -0.04 -2.63
C GLY A 52 -14.02 -0.54 -1.18
N ALA A 53 -13.29 -1.58 -0.80
CA ALA A 53 -13.30 -2.08 0.57
C ALA A 53 -12.68 -1.09 1.56
N PHE A 54 -11.69 -0.29 1.13
CA PHE A 54 -11.00 0.66 1.99
C PHE A 54 -11.92 1.80 2.46
N ASN A 55 -12.85 2.23 1.62
CA ASN A 55 -13.77 3.31 1.98
C ASN A 55 -14.86 2.89 2.99
N LYS A 56 -15.05 1.58 3.21
CA LYS A 56 -16.06 1.06 4.15
C LYS A 56 -15.73 1.33 5.62
N VAL A 57 -14.48 1.61 5.94
CA VAL A 57 -14.06 1.94 7.31
C VAL A 57 -14.18 3.44 7.61
N VAL A 58 -14.45 4.25 6.60
CA VAL A 58 -14.64 5.69 6.77
C VAL A 58 -16.06 5.96 7.25
N GLU A 59 -16.18 6.67 8.37
CA GLU A 59 -17.48 7.13 8.86
C GLU A 59 -18.06 8.19 7.93
N ASN A 60 -19.32 7.98 7.47
CA ASN A 60 -20.06 8.90 6.62
C ASN A 60 -19.25 9.40 5.40
N PRO A 61 -18.77 8.51 4.52
CA PRO A 61 -17.97 8.92 3.37
C PRO A 61 -18.80 9.76 2.40
N GLU A 62 -18.23 10.87 1.93
CA GLU A 62 -18.84 11.78 0.96
C GLU A 62 -18.49 11.37 -0.48
N THR A 63 -17.34 10.70 -0.66
CA THR A 63 -16.84 10.24 -1.96
C THR A 63 -16.37 8.78 -1.89
N PRO A 64 -16.18 8.10 -3.03
CA PRO A 64 -15.60 6.74 -3.05
C PRO A 64 -14.14 6.67 -2.57
N SER A 65 -13.47 7.83 -2.43
CA SER A 65 -12.03 7.92 -2.19
C SER A 65 -11.67 8.61 -0.86
N ASP A 66 -12.63 8.78 0.06
CA ASP A 66 -12.35 9.45 1.34
C ASP A 66 -11.29 8.71 2.19
N TRP A 67 -11.11 7.42 1.94
CA TRP A 67 -10.10 6.62 2.62
C TRP A 67 -8.64 7.06 2.35
N ILE A 68 -8.40 7.87 1.30
CA ILE A 68 -7.04 8.31 0.95
C ILE A 68 -6.53 9.41 1.87
N SER A 69 -7.40 10.31 2.37
CA SER A 69 -6.97 11.46 3.16
C SER A 69 -8.10 12.06 4.00
N TYR A 70 -7.76 12.66 5.14
CA TYR A 70 -8.63 13.57 5.88
C TYR A 70 -8.69 14.96 5.24
N ASN A 71 -7.71 15.32 4.42
CA ASN A 71 -7.69 16.56 3.67
C ASN A 71 -8.69 16.51 2.51
N LYS A 72 -9.88 17.11 2.72
CA LYS A 72 -10.95 17.12 1.71
C LYS A 72 -10.53 17.76 0.38
N ASP A 73 -9.62 18.73 0.39
CA ASP A 73 -9.12 19.35 -0.83
C ASP A 73 -8.31 18.33 -1.65
N ASN A 74 -7.50 17.50 -0.97
CA ASN A 74 -6.77 16.41 -1.62
C ASN A 74 -7.73 15.34 -2.19
N VAL A 75 -8.72 14.91 -1.39
CA VAL A 75 -9.74 13.95 -1.86
C VAL A 75 -10.48 14.50 -3.08
N GLN A 76 -10.86 15.77 -3.06
CA GLN A 76 -11.56 16.39 -4.18
C GLN A 76 -10.67 16.52 -5.42
N ALA A 77 -9.38 16.85 -5.25
CA ALA A 77 -8.41 16.86 -6.35
C ALA A 77 -8.28 15.48 -6.97
N PHE A 78 -8.15 14.42 -6.14
CA PHE A 78 -8.09 13.03 -6.61
C PHE A 78 -9.35 12.60 -7.38
N VAL A 79 -10.53 12.94 -6.87
CA VAL A 79 -11.82 12.57 -7.52
C VAL A 79 -12.03 13.32 -8.84
N ASN A 80 -11.52 14.54 -8.96
CA ASN A 80 -11.64 15.35 -10.17
C ASN A 80 -10.57 15.06 -11.23
N ASP A 81 -9.53 14.34 -10.89
CA ASP A 81 -8.46 13.98 -11.81
C ASP A 81 -8.89 12.78 -12.67
N GLU A 82 -8.84 12.93 -13.99
CA GLU A 82 -9.23 11.88 -14.95
C GLU A 82 -8.35 10.63 -14.92
N TRP A 83 -7.17 10.73 -14.32
CA TRP A 83 -6.21 9.63 -14.18
C TRP A 83 -6.25 8.95 -12.81
N CYS A 84 -6.95 9.54 -11.84
CA CYS A 84 -7.08 9.02 -10.50
C CYS A 84 -8.37 8.22 -10.32
N GLY A 85 -8.35 7.22 -9.43
CA GLY A 85 -9.54 6.42 -9.11
C GLY A 85 -10.09 5.58 -10.27
N VAL A 86 -9.38 5.44 -11.38
CA VAL A 86 -9.81 4.64 -12.53
C VAL A 86 -9.79 3.16 -12.17
N PRO A 87 -10.92 2.42 -12.34
CA PRO A 87 -10.96 1.00 -12.03
C PRO A 87 -9.95 0.20 -12.85
N PHE A 88 -9.23 -0.71 -12.20
CA PHE A 88 -8.34 -1.62 -12.89
C PHE A 88 -9.09 -2.56 -13.83
N THR A 89 -8.40 -3.08 -14.84
CA THR A 89 -8.91 -4.23 -15.59
C THR A 89 -8.98 -5.47 -14.71
N ILE A 90 -9.71 -6.49 -15.12
CA ILE A 90 -9.78 -7.77 -14.39
C ILE A 90 -8.37 -8.35 -14.20
N GLN A 91 -7.50 -8.27 -15.22
CA GLN A 91 -6.11 -8.70 -15.09
C GLN A 91 -5.32 -7.80 -14.12
N GLY A 92 -5.52 -6.48 -14.15
CA GLY A 92 -4.86 -5.55 -13.24
C GLY A 92 -5.16 -5.86 -11.77
N TYR A 93 -6.42 -6.18 -11.42
CA TYR A 93 -6.75 -6.68 -10.08
C TYR A 93 -6.05 -8.00 -9.76
N GLY A 94 -5.93 -8.91 -10.75
CA GLY A 94 -5.19 -10.16 -10.59
C GLY A 94 -3.72 -9.94 -10.29
N ASP A 95 -3.09 -9.02 -11.00
CA ASP A 95 -1.68 -8.67 -10.82
C ASP A 95 -1.45 -7.98 -9.46
N LEU A 96 -2.35 -7.09 -9.04
CA LEU A 96 -2.31 -6.46 -7.72
C LEU A 96 -2.39 -7.49 -6.59
N LEU A 97 -3.34 -8.45 -6.69
CA LEU A 97 -3.46 -9.53 -5.72
C LEU A 97 -2.22 -10.43 -5.71
N ASP A 98 -1.61 -10.69 -6.87
CA ASP A 98 -0.35 -11.43 -6.96
C ASP A 98 0.79 -10.69 -6.26
N LEU A 99 0.94 -9.40 -6.48
CA LEU A 99 1.94 -8.57 -5.81
C LEU A 99 1.78 -8.65 -4.29
N VAL A 100 0.55 -8.44 -3.77
CA VAL A 100 0.28 -8.55 -2.33
C VAL A 100 0.63 -9.93 -1.77
N ILE A 101 0.33 -11.01 -2.51
CA ILE A 101 0.68 -12.37 -2.08
C ILE A 101 2.19 -12.60 -2.11
N GLN A 102 2.89 -12.14 -3.16
CA GLN A 102 4.32 -12.41 -3.32
C GLN A 102 5.17 -11.58 -2.35
N MET A 103 4.85 -10.30 -2.17
CA MET A 103 5.61 -9.44 -1.25
C MET A 103 5.54 -9.87 0.22
N HIS A 104 4.53 -10.69 0.58
CA HIS A 104 4.41 -11.22 1.94
C HIS A 104 5.02 -12.62 2.12
N LYS A 105 5.86 -13.07 1.20
CA LYS A 105 6.61 -14.32 1.28
C LYS A 105 8.08 -14.05 1.54
N PRO A 106 8.59 -14.25 2.75
CA PRO A 106 10.01 -13.99 3.07
C PRO A 106 10.99 -14.70 2.15
N GLU A 107 10.62 -15.90 1.65
CA GLU A 107 11.43 -16.71 0.75
C GLU A 107 11.65 -16.10 -0.64
N ASN A 108 10.87 -15.09 -1.02
CA ASN A 108 11.04 -14.40 -2.30
C ASN A 108 12.16 -13.36 -2.28
N TYR A 109 12.64 -12.97 -1.10
CA TYR A 109 13.63 -11.91 -0.96
C TYR A 109 15.05 -12.48 -1.04
N HIS A 110 15.80 -12.04 -2.04
CA HIS A 110 17.24 -12.33 -2.15
C HIS A 110 18.03 -11.23 -1.43
N VAL A 111 18.30 -11.43 -0.16
CA VAL A 111 18.91 -10.41 0.70
C VAL A 111 20.43 -10.39 0.49
N VAL A 112 20.94 -9.34 -0.15
CA VAL A 112 22.38 -9.10 -0.37
C VAL A 112 22.94 -8.11 0.64
N LYS A 113 22.14 -7.09 1.00
CA LYS A 113 22.47 -6.07 2.02
C LYS A 113 21.51 -6.23 3.21
N PRO A 114 21.79 -7.06 4.22
CA PRO A 114 20.90 -7.25 5.37
C PRO A 114 20.69 -5.97 6.21
N ASP A 115 21.66 -5.09 6.19
CA ASP A 115 21.69 -3.79 6.88
C ASP A 115 21.16 -2.62 6.05
N LEU A 116 20.63 -2.88 4.82
CA LEU A 116 20.00 -1.85 4.00
C LEU A 116 18.93 -1.11 4.81
N PRO A 117 19.04 0.23 4.92
CA PRO A 117 18.06 1.02 5.66
C PRO A 117 16.68 0.93 4.98
N VAL A 118 15.65 0.60 5.75
CA VAL A 118 14.25 0.55 5.30
C VAL A 118 13.38 1.34 6.25
N TYR A 119 12.59 2.27 5.72
CA TYR A 119 11.70 3.11 6.49
C TYR A 119 10.23 2.92 6.07
N PHE A 120 9.42 2.45 7.00
CA PHE A 120 7.98 2.36 6.82
C PHE A 120 7.27 3.57 7.40
N MET A 121 6.46 4.22 6.58
CA MET A 121 5.60 5.34 6.98
C MET A 121 4.14 5.04 6.67
N ALA A 122 3.25 5.32 7.60
CA ALA A 122 1.81 5.12 7.41
C ALA A 122 0.99 6.12 8.21
N GLY A 123 -0.20 6.44 7.73
CA GLY A 123 -1.22 7.07 8.54
C GLY A 123 -1.82 6.07 9.53
N GLU A 124 -2.18 6.54 10.72
CA GLU A 124 -2.80 5.71 11.76
C GLU A 124 -4.11 5.07 11.27
N ASP A 125 -4.87 5.82 10.46
CA ASP A 125 -6.17 5.43 9.95
C ASP A 125 -6.12 4.98 8.47
N ASP A 126 -4.94 4.56 7.99
CA ASP A 126 -4.79 4.01 6.64
C ASP A 126 -5.35 2.58 6.56
N PRO A 127 -6.48 2.35 5.87
CA PRO A 127 -7.05 1.01 5.73
C PRO A 127 -6.22 0.09 4.83
N CYS A 128 -5.38 0.64 3.94
CA CYS A 128 -4.52 -0.13 3.06
C CYS A 128 -3.40 -0.82 3.83
N THR A 129 -2.80 -0.12 4.79
CA THR A 129 -1.78 -0.71 5.67
C THR A 129 -2.36 -1.65 6.73
N GLY A 130 -3.68 -1.62 6.95
CA GLY A 130 -4.33 -2.40 8.00
C GLY A 130 -3.99 -1.93 9.41
N GLY A 131 -3.67 -0.64 9.56
CA GLY A 131 -3.29 -0.01 10.83
C GLY A 131 -1.97 -0.56 11.38
N LYS A 132 -1.73 -0.35 12.67
CA LYS A 132 -0.49 -0.76 13.34
C LYS A 132 -0.17 -2.25 13.16
N LYS A 133 -1.19 -3.12 13.29
CA LYS A 133 -0.98 -4.57 13.16
C LYS A 133 -0.54 -4.97 11.75
N GLY A 134 -1.22 -4.47 10.72
CA GLY A 134 -0.87 -4.79 9.33
C GLY A 134 0.52 -4.26 8.96
N LEU A 135 0.90 -3.07 9.47
CA LEU A 135 2.25 -2.52 9.31
C LEU A 135 3.30 -3.43 9.98
N GLU A 136 3.07 -3.86 11.23
CA GLU A 136 3.96 -4.78 11.95
C GLU A 136 4.09 -6.13 11.22
N ASP A 137 3.00 -6.67 10.67
CA ASP A 137 3.02 -7.89 9.86
C ASP A 137 3.90 -7.72 8.62
N SER A 138 3.78 -6.60 7.89
CA SER A 138 4.61 -6.28 6.72
C SER A 138 6.10 -6.15 7.08
N ILE A 139 6.42 -5.46 8.19
CA ILE A 139 7.78 -5.35 8.72
C ILE A 139 8.34 -6.74 9.10
N SER A 140 7.50 -7.59 9.72
CA SER A 140 7.92 -8.93 10.13
C SER A 140 8.31 -9.81 8.94
N VAL A 141 7.73 -9.60 7.76
CA VAL A 141 8.12 -10.29 6.53
C VAL A 141 9.57 -9.96 6.15
N LEU A 142 9.93 -8.67 6.13
CA LEU A 142 11.30 -8.25 5.82
C LEU A 142 12.30 -8.73 6.86
N ARG A 143 11.95 -8.69 8.15
CA ARG A 143 12.79 -9.24 9.21
C ARG A 143 13.03 -10.74 9.06
N LYS A 144 11.98 -11.51 8.72
CA LYS A 144 12.10 -12.95 8.44
C LYS A 144 12.91 -13.24 7.19
N ALA A 145 12.88 -12.36 6.20
CA ALA A 145 13.73 -12.45 5.02
C ALA A 145 15.21 -12.18 5.33
N GLY A 146 15.53 -11.44 6.42
CA GLY A 146 16.90 -11.19 6.86
C GLY A 146 17.31 -9.72 6.91
N TYR A 147 16.38 -8.76 6.65
CA TYR A 147 16.66 -7.34 6.84
C TYR A 147 16.64 -6.96 8.32
N THR A 148 17.65 -6.22 8.78
CA THR A 148 17.88 -5.89 10.20
C THR A 148 17.71 -4.42 10.53
N ASN A 149 17.90 -3.53 9.55
CA ASN A 149 17.82 -2.08 9.73
C ASN A 149 16.48 -1.55 9.23
N ILE A 150 15.44 -1.64 10.05
CA ILE A 150 14.08 -1.27 9.70
C ILE A 150 13.49 -0.33 10.73
N ASP A 151 13.21 0.89 10.29
CA ASP A 151 12.49 1.92 11.04
C ASP A 151 11.03 1.99 10.65
N GLN A 152 10.20 2.53 11.54
CA GLN A 152 8.79 2.77 11.26
C GLN A 152 8.29 4.05 11.94
N LYS A 153 7.32 4.71 11.29
CA LYS A 153 6.59 5.83 11.88
C LYS A 153 5.13 5.81 11.46
N ILE A 154 4.25 5.95 12.44
CA ILE A 154 2.81 6.09 12.25
C ILE A 154 2.44 7.53 12.58
N TYR A 155 1.71 8.18 11.68
CA TYR A 155 1.25 9.54 11.83
C TYR A 155 -0.21 9.55 12.28
N PRO A 156 -0.51 10.10 13.49
CA PRO A 156 -1.87 10.21 13.96
C PRO A 156 -2.69 11.14 13.08
N GLU A 157 -3.98 10.93 13.03
CA GLU A 157 -4.93 11.74 12.27
C GLU A 157 -4.56 11.87 10.77
N MET A 158 -3.94 10.81 10.20
CA MET A 158 -3.63 10.71 8.77
C MET A 158 -4.13 9.37 8.23
N ARG A 159 -4.55 9.39 6.95
CA ARG A 159 -4.94 8.22 6.17
C ARG A 159 -3.83 7.79 5.21
N HIS A 160 -4.18 7.28 4.03
CA HIS A 160 -3.24 6.66 3.10
C HIS A 160 -2.21 7.63 2.51
N GLU A 161 -2.65 8.80 2.08
CA GLU A 161 -1.78 9.79 1.43
C GLU A 161 -1.18 10.78 2.44
N ILE A 162 -0.34 10.28 3.34
CA ILE A 162 0.29 11.07 4.41
C ILE A 162 1.05 12.31 3.92
N LEU A 163 1.55 12.27 2.68
CA LEU A 163 2.27 13.38 2.05
C LEU A 163 1.34 14.49 1.57
N ASN A 164 0.03 14.24 1.50
CA ASN A 164 -1.00 15.18 1.06
C ASN A 164 -1.97 15.57 2.18
N GLU A 165 -1.73 15.09 3.40
CA GLU A 165 -2.54 15.46 4.56
C GLU A 165 -2.23 16.87 5.07
N LYS A 166 -3.14 17.43 5.85
CA LYS A 166 -2.85 18.65 6.60
C LYS A 166 -1.82 18.36 7.68
N GLY A 167 -0.75 19.17 7.78
CA GLY A 167 0.36 18.93 8.69
C GLY A 167 1.42 17.97 8.12
N ASN A 168 1.43 17.75 6.82
CA ASN A 168 2.39 16.92 6.10
C ASN A 168 3.84 17.45 6.16
N GLU A 169 4.04 18.69 6.58
CA GLU A 169 5.38 19.27 6.80
C GLU A 169 6.20 18.42 7.78
N LYS A 170 5.53 17.82 8.76
CA LYS A 170 6.17 16.89 9.70
C LYS A 170 6.62 15.62 8.99
N VAL A 171 5.81 15.08 8.08
CA VAL A 171 6.14 13.88 7.29
C VAL A 171 7.37 14.17 6.42
N TYR A 172 7.41 15.33 5.77
CA TYR A 172 8.56 15.75 4.95
C TYR A 172 9.82 15.92 5.79
N ALA A 173 9.73 16.59 6.95
CA ALA A 173 10.87 16.80 7.84
C ALA A 173 11.42 15.47 8.36
N ASP A 174 10.55 14.57 8.82
CA ASP A 174 10.93 13.24 9.31
C ASP A 174 11.59 12.40 8.20
N THR A 175 11.04 12.45 6.99
CA THR A 175 11.58 11.74 5.82
C THR A 175 12.95 12.27 5.44
N LEU A 176 13.10 13.59 5.38
CA LEU A 176 14.38 14.22 5.06
C LEU A 176 15.46 13.90 6.11
N ASN A 177 15.10 13.99 7.39
CA ASN A 177 16.03 13.64 8.48
C ASN A 177 16.47 12.18 8.37
N TRP A 178 15.52 11.27 8.13
CA TRP A 178 15.85 9.86 7.96
C TRP A 178 16.79 9.61 6.77
N ILE A 179 16.57 10.29 5.63
CA ILE A 179 17.48 10.20 4.47
C ILE A 179 18.88 10.68 4.84
N ILE A 180 19.00 11.83 5.50
CA ILE A 180 20.29 12.40 5.90
C ILE A 180 21.05 11.48 6.88
N GLU A 181 20.34 10.75 7.75
CA GLU A 181 20.94 9.87 8.74
C GLU A 181 21.37 8.51 8.18
N HIS A 182 20.76 8.05 7.07
CA HIS A 182 20.91 6.68 6.58
C HIS A 182 21.45 6.55 5.16
N VAL A 183 21.40 7.61 4.37
CA VAL A 183 21.82 7.67 2.97
C VAL A 183 22.81 8.82 2.75
#